data_87ac2fe77911143f1936fe8b7ed30917
#
_entry.id   87ac2fe77911143f1936fe8b7ed30917
#
_cell.length_a   1.000
_cell.length_b   1.000
_cell.length_c   1.000
_cell.angle_alpha   90.00
_cell.angle_beta   90.00
_cell.angle_gamma   90.00
#
_symmetry.space_group_name_H-M   'P 1'
#
loop_
_entity.id
_entity.type
_entity.pdbx_description
1 polymer ?
#
loop_
_entity_poly.entity_id
_entity_poly.type
_entity_poly.pdbx_seq_one_letter_code
_entity_poly.pdbx_strand_id
1 'polypeptide(L)'
;MPPQLVVFDLDETITRHDTLLPYAMGFVIRRKPWRLPLFATVAPPTVEYLLGRSDEGRVKESFIKAALAGTRRSDIDAWTSRFVPPLIARGTFANAMERIAEHRRAGDHLVLMSASTDLYVPTIARELGFNETICTGVRWDGDRLNGSLTTPNRKGEEKARCFTALREQHPGLDTTAYGNSSTDLPHLRLATHGFLVNGSEKARRAARELGVACVDWT
;
A
#
# COMPACT_ATOMS: atom_id res chain seq x y z
N MET A 1 16.13 -18.43 -15.22
CA MET A 1 15.60 -17.28 -15.99
C MET A 1 16.39 -16.05 -15.61
N PRO A 2 16.55 -15.04 -16.44
CA PRO A 2 17.16 -13.79 -16.01
C PRO A 2 16.32 -13.16 -14.87
N PRO A 3 16.94 -12.35 -13.99
CA PRO A 3 16.23 -11.66 -12.93
C PRO A 3 15.14 -10.74 -13.51
N GLN A 4 14.03 -10.60 -12.81
CA GLN A 4 12.91 -9.73 -13.18
C GLN A 4 12.75 -8.59 -12.17
N LEU A 5 12.07 -7.53 -12.59
CA LEU A 5 11.54 -6.52 -11.70
C LEU A 5 10.12 -6.91 -11.28
N VAL A 6 9.91 -7.15 -10.00
CA VAL A 6 8.64 -7.67 -9.49
C VAL A 6 8.02 -6.68 -8.51
N VAL A 7 6.80 -6.24 -8.81
CA VAL A 7 6.08 -5.25 -8.01
C VAL A 7 4.85 -5.88 -7.37
N PHE A 8 4.75 -5.76 -6.06
CA PHE A 8 3.59 -6.18 -5.30
C PHE A 8 2.86 -4.97 -4.71
N ASP A 9 1.55 -4.93 -4.85
CA ASP A 9 0.70 -4.16 -3.98
C ASP A 9 0.60 -4.84 -2.60
N LEU A 10 0.22 -4.07 -1.57
CA LEU A 10 0.14 -4.57 -0.19
C LEU A 10 -1.28 -5.01 0.19
N ASP A 11 -2.19 -4.02 0.24
CA ASP A 11 -3.50 -4.17 0.85
C ASP A 11 -4.41 -5.04 -0.03
N GLU A 12 -4.98 -6.10 0.54
CA GLU A 12 -5.81 -7.11 -0.15
C GLU A 12 -5.08 -7.84 -1.31
N THR A 13 -3.76 -7.63 -1.45
CA THR A 13 -2.87 -8.35 -2.38
C THR A 13 -1.91 -9.26 -1.62
N ILE A 14 -1.03 -8.72 -0.78
CA ILE A 14 -0.22 -9.49 0.17
C ILE A 14 -1.02 -9.77 1.43
N THR A 15 -1.66 -8.74 1.98
CA THR A 15 -2.50 -8.84 3.16
C THR A 15 -3.94 -9.15 2.80
N ARG A 16 -4.65 -9.83 3.72
CA ARG A 16 -6.06 -10.22 3.52
C ARG A 16 -7.04 -9.05 3.58
N HIS A 17 -6.64 -7.94 4.20
CA HIS A 17 -7.46 -6.74 4.43
C HIS A 17 -6.61 -5.47 4.32
N ASP A 18 -7.29 -4.32 4.16
CA ASP A 18 -6.67 -3.01 4.32
C ASP A 18 -5.91 -2.90 5.64
N THR A 19 -4.73 -2.29 5.60
CA THR A 19 -3.85 -2.19 6.76
C THR A 19 -3.86 -0.80 7.42
N LEU A 20 -4.23 0.26 6.70
CA LEU A 20 -4.17 1.63 7.22
C LEU A 20 -5.19 1.86 8.34
N LEU A 21 -6.44 1.44 8.12
CA LEU A 21 -7.50 1.61 9.11
C LEU A 21 -7.18 0.84 10.41
N PRO A 22 -6.87 -0.47 10.41
CA PRO A 22 -6.54 -1.19 11.64
C PRO A 22 -5.24 -0.67 12.29
N TYR A 23 -4.25 -0.20 11.53
CA TYR A 23 -3.04 0.42 12.07
C TYR A 23 -3.36 1.67 12.88
N ALA A 24 -4.05 2.64 12.26
CA ALA A 24 -4.35 3.93 12.88
C ALA A 24 -5.38 3.80 14.01
N MET A 25 -6.47 3.08 13.79
CA MET A 25 -7.51 2.86 14.82
C MET A 25 -7.00 2.02 15.99
N GLY A 26 -6.18 0.99 15.70
CA GLY A 26 -5.53 0.19 16.73
C GLY A 26 -4.63 1.02 17.64
N PHE A 27 -3.89 1.99 17.07
CA PHE A 27 -3.10 2.95 17.85
C PHE A 27 -4.01 3.84 18.71
N VAL A 28 -5.04 4.46 18.10
CA VAL A 28 -5.94 5.36 18.83
C VAL A 28 -6.60 4.64 19.99
N ILE A 29 -7.24 3.51 19.74
CA ILE A 29 -7.98 2.77 20.81
C ILE A 29 -7.06 2.36 21.98
N ARG A 30 -5.82 1.92 21.68
CA ARG A 30 -4.90 1.41 22.71
C ARG A 30 -4.04 2.47 23.38
N ARG A 31 -3.79 3.58 22.70
CA ARG A 31 -2.81 4.59 23.15
C ARG A 31 -3.39 5.96 23.39
N LYS A 32 -4.39 6.37 22.60
CA LYS A 32 -4.94 7.73 22.62
C LYS A 32 -6.46 7.75 22.40
N PRO A 33 -7.29 7.05 23.22
CA PRO A 33 -8.74 6.93 22.98
C PRO A 33 -9.47 8.27 22.98
N TRP A 34 -8.92 9.30 23.64
CA TRP A 34 -9.45 10.67 23.62
C TRP A 34 -9.42 11.32 22.24
N ARG A 35 -8.75 10.73 21.24
CA ARG A 35 -8.73 11.23 19.86
C ARG A 35 -9.94 10.77 19.04
N LEU A 36 -10.75 9.85 19.53
CA LEU A 36 -11.92 9.37 18.80
C LEU A 36 -12.85 10.50 18.32
N PRO A 37 -13.14 11.55 19.10
CA PRO A 37 -13.97 12.66 18.61
C PRO A 37 -13.36 13.42 17.43
N LEU A 38 -12.03 13.41 17.26
CA LEU A 38 -11.36 14.08 16.15
C LEU A 38 -11.69 13.46 14.78
N PHE A 39 -12.19 12.24 14.74
CA PHE A 39 -12.62 11.61 13.48
C PHE A 39 -13.84 12.33 12.85
N ALA A 40 -14.56 13.15 13.61
CA ALA A 40 -15.57 14.04 13.03
C ALA A 40 -14.98 15.01 11.99
N THR A 41 -13.69 15.35 12.11
CA THR A 41 -12.99 16.21 11.13
C THR A 41 -12.74 15.52 9.78
N VAL A 42 -12.91 14.21 9.69
CA VAL A 42 -12.78 13.44 8.44
C VAL A 42 -14.04 13.55 7.59
N ALA A 43 -15.18 13.85 8.20
CA ALA A 43 -16.46 13.91 7.48
C ALA A 43 -16.49 14.97 6.36
N PRO A 44 -16.07 16.24 6.56
CA PRO A 44 -16.08 17.24 5.51
C PRO A 44 -15.27 16.83 4.26
N PRO A 45 -13.99 16.45 4.34
CA PRO A 45 -13.23 16.01 3.17
C PRO A 45 -13.80 14.74 2.53
N THR A 46 -14.43 13.84 3.30
CA THR A 46 -15.12 12.67 2.75
C THR A 46 -16.33 13.09 1.92
N VAL A 47 -17.13 14.04 2.40
CA VAL A 47 -18.26 14.57 1.64
C VAL A 47 -17.78 15.28 0.37
N GLU A 48 -16.73 16.10 0.45
CA GLU A 48 -16.13 16.74 -0.73
C GLU A 48 -15.66 15.71 -1.77
N TYR A 49 -15.04 14.62 -1.31
CA TYR A 49 -14.61 13.53 -2.19
C TYR A 49 -15.81 12.83 -2.87
N LEU A 50 -16.85 12.49 -2.11
CA LEU A 50 -18.07 11.87 -2.66
C LEU A 50 -18.80 12.78 -3.66
N LEU A 51 -18.68 14.10 -3.52
CA LEU A 51 -19.22 15.10 -4.45
C LEU A 51 -18.27 15.37 -5.64
N GLY A 52 -17.14 14.68 -5.75
CA GLY A 52 -16.14 14.87 -6.80
C GLY A 52 -15.39 16.22 -6.72
N ARG A 53 -15.42 16.89 -5.55
CA ARG A 53 -14.78 18.19 -5.31
C ARG A 53 -13.37 18.07 -4.71
N SER A 54 -12.95 16.88 -4.34
CA SER A 54 -11.64 16.61 -3.75
C SER A 54 -11.16 15.20 -4.12
N ASP A 55 -9.91 14.88 -3.82
CA ASP A 55 -9.32 13.58 -4.05
C ASP A 55 -9.26 12.73 -2.75
N GLU A 56 -9.07 11.42 -2.92
CA GLU A 56 -8.96 10.47 -1.80
C GLU A 56 -7.75 10.77 -0.90
N GLY A 57 -6.71 11.41 -1.42
CA GLY A 57 -5.52 11.82 -0.64
C GLY A 57 -5.88 12.79 0.48
N ARG A 58 -6.80 13.74 0.25
CA ARG A 58 -7.28 14.67 1.29
C ARG A 58 -8.04 13.95 2.40
N VAL A 59 -8.85 12.96 2.04
CA VAL A 59 -9.56 12.13 3.04
C VAL A 59 -8.54 11.36 3.88
N LYS A 60 -7.57 10.73 3.23
CA LYS A 60 -6.48 10.01 3.89
C LYS A 60 -5.67 10.92 4.81
N GLU A 61 -5.28 12.09 4.35
CA GLU A 61 -4.56 13.09 5.15
C GLU A 61 -5.35 13.49 6.40
N SER A 62 -6.63 13.80 6.25
CA SER A 62 -7.51 14.14 7.37
C SER A 62 -7.62 13.00 8.37
N PHE A 63 -7.76 11.75 7.89
CA PHE A 63 -7.80 10.56 8.72
C PHE A 63 -6.48 10.37 9.50
N ILE A 64 -5.32 10.49 8.84
CA ILE A 64 -4.02 10.39 9.50
C ILE A 64 -3.85 11.50 10.55
N LYS A 65 -4.24 12.73 10.24
CA LYS A 65 -4.20 13.86 11.19
C LYS A 65 -5.07 13.58 12.42
N ALA A 66 -6.32 13.17 12.21
CA ALA A 66 -7.22 12.84 13.31
C ALA A 66 -6.65 11.72 14.21
N ALA A 67 -6.10 10.69 13.62
CA ALA A 67 -5.58 9.54 14.34
C ALA A 67 -4.22 9.83 15.02
N LEU A 68 -3.26 10.40 14.30
CA LEU A 68 -1.85 10.29 14.65
C LEU A 68 -1.09 11.62 14.79
N ALA A 69 -1.64 12.79 14.35
CA ALA A 69 -0.92 14.06 14.41
C ALA A 69 -0.42 14.38 15.84
N GLY A 70 0.78 14.98 15.93
CA GLY A 70 1.45 15.32 17.19
C GLY A 70 2.01 14.12 17.96
N THR A 71 1.90 12.89 17.42
CA THR A 71 2.51 11.69 18.03
C THR A 71 4.02 11.72 17.80
N ARG A 72 4.79 11.34 18.81
CA ARG A 72 6.25 11.24 18.70
C ARG A 72 6.67 10.09 17.79
N ARG A 73 7.79 10.25 17.10
CA ARG A 73 8.37 9.21 16.24
C ARG A 73 8.57 7.90 17.02
N SER A 74 9.14 7.98 18.21
CA SER A 74 9.35 6.80 19.07
C SER A 74 8.07 6.03 19.40
N ASP A 75 6.93 6.73 19.56
CA ASP A 75 5.64 6.08 19.82
C ASP A 75 5.11 5.36 18.56
N ILE A 76 5.29 5.98 17.40
CA ILE A 76 4.93 5.38 16.09
C ILE A 76 5.81 4.15 15.83
N ASP A 77 7.13 4.26 16.02
CA ASP A 77 8.07 3.15 15.80
C ASP A 77 7.76 1.97 16.74
N ALA A 78 7.51 2.27 18.03
CA ALA A 78 7.11 1.24 19.01
C ALA A 78 5.75 0.59 18.67
N TRP A 79 4.82 1.36 18.10
CA TRP A 79 3.55 0.82 17.62
C TRP A 79 3.73 -0.06 16.38
N THR A 80 4.48 0.41 15.40
CA THR A 80 4.80 -0.33 14.17
C THR A 80 5.45 -1.67 14.48
N SER A 81 6.44 -1.68 15.40
CA SER A 81 7.12 -2.92 15.84
C SER A 81 6.17 -3.94 16.50
N ARG A 82 5.03 -3.50 17.03
CA ARG A 82 4.00 -4.38 17.59
C ARG A 82 2.92 -4.79 16.58
N PHE A 83 2.67 -3.93 15.60
CA PHE A 83 1.63 -4.13 14.60
C PHE A 83 2.07 -5.09 13.49
N VAL A 84 3.31 -4.91 12.99
CA VAL A 84 3.78 -5.61 11.79
C VAL A 84 3.95 -7.12 11.98
N PRO A 85 4.58 -7.65 13.06
CA PRO A 85 4.79 -9.10 13.17
C PRO A 85 3.50 -9.93 13.19
N PRO A 86 2.45 -9.60 13.97
CA PRO A 86 1.20 -10.36 13.91
C PRO A 86 0.45 -10.19 12.58
N LEU A 87 0.59 -9.03 11.90
CA LEU A 87 0.05 -8.83 10.56
C LEU A 87 0.68 -9.81 9.57
N ILE A 88 2.00 -9.91 9.54
CA ILE A 88 2.71 -10.84 8.65
C ILE A 88 2.35 -12.29 8.98
N ALA A 89 2.33 -12.65 10.27
CA ALA A 89 2.11 -14.04 10.68
C ALA A 89 0.68 -14.56 10.42
N ARG A 90 -0.33 -13.69 10.41
CA ARG A 90 -1.75 -14.11 10.40
C ARG A 90 -2.62 -13.34 9.40
N GLY A 91 -2.14 -12.20 8.91
CA GLY A 91 -2.92 -11.30 8.06
C GLY A 91 -2.55 -11.36 6.58
N THR A 92 -1.63 -12.23 6.18
CA THR A 92 -1.19 -12.38 4.78
C THR A 92 -1.84 -13.59 4.10
N PHE A 93 -1.92 -13.58 2.78
CA PHE A 93 -2.26 -14.74 1.99
C PHE A 93 -1.07 -15.70 1.92
N ALA A 94 -1.31 -17.00 2.07
CA ALA A 94 -0.25 -18.01 1.97
C ALA A 94 0.40 -18.01 0.58
N ASN A 95 -0.42 -17.90 -0.48
CA ASN A 95 0.08 -17.80 -1.86
C ASN A 95 0.94 -16.56 -2.11
N ALA A 96 0.63 -15.42 -1.46
CA ALA A 96 1.47 -14.22 -1.55
C ALA A 96 2.86 -14.48 -0.98
N MET A 97 2.92 -15.09 0.20
CA MET A 97 4.18 -15.41 0.88
C MET A 97 5.02 -16.41 0.08
N GLU A 98 4.37 -17.42 -0.49
CA GLU A 98 5.03 -18.40 -1.38
C GLU A 98 5.59 -17.71 -2.63
N ARG A 99 4.80 -16.87 -3.28
CA ARG A 99 5.20 -16.13 -4.49
C ARG A 99 6.38 -15.18 -4.22
N ILE A 100 6.35 -14.44 -3.10
CA ILE A 100 7.47 -13.60 -2.67
C ILE A 100 8.74 -14.45 -2.46
N ALA A 101 8.62 -15.61 -1.80
CA ALA A 101 9.75 -16.50 -1.58
C ALA A 101 10.29 -17.10 -2.88
N GLU A 102 9.45 -17.40 -3.87
CA GLU A 102 9.86 -17.87 -5.20
C GLU A 102 10.67 -16.81 -5.93
N HIS A 103 10.16 -15.58 -6.03
CA HIS A 103 10.86 -14.46 -6.66
C HIS A 103 12.20 -14.16 -5.98
N ARG A 104 12.24 -14.19 -4.64
CA ARG A 104 13.51 -14.01 -3.90
C ARG A 104 14.52 -15.11 -4.23
N ARG A 105 14.09 -16.39 -4.31
CA ARG A 105 14.97 -17.49 -4.69
C ARG A 105 15.46 -17.41 -6.14
N ALA A 106 14.66 -16.81 -7.02
CA ALA A 106 15.03 -16.55 -8.40
C ALA A 106 16.03 -15.38 -8.55
N GLY A 107 16.25 -14.58 -7.49
CA GLY A 107 17.12 -13.41 -7.52
C GLY A 107 16.47 -12.19 -8.16
N ASP A 108 15.13 -12.15 -8.22
CA ASP A 108 14.37 -11.04 -8.76
C ASP A 108 14.49 -9.79 -7.87
N HIS A 109 14.35 -8.60 -8.47
CA HIS A 109 14.29 -7.34 -7.74
C HIS A 109 12.85 -7.05 -7.30
N LEU A 110 12.57 -7.15 -6.00
CA LEU A 110 11.23 -7.02 -5.44
C LEU A 110 10.97 -5.62 -4.93
N VAL A 111 9.85 -5.04 -5.35
CA VAL A 111 9.37 -3.71 -4.93
C VAL A 111 7.99 -3.84 -4.30
N LEU A 112 7.84 -3.31 -3.08
CA LEU A 112 6.53 -3.15 -2.45
C LEU A 112 5.98 -1.77 -2.79
N MET A 113 4.89 -1.71 -3.57
CA MET A 113 4.28 -0.47 -4.02
C MET A 113 2.85 -0.33 -3.50
N SER A 114 2.64 0.51 -2.50
CA SER A 114 1.36 0.63 -1.80
C SER A 114 0.86 2.06 -1.68
N ALA A 115 -0.46 2.22 -1.71
CA ALA A 115 -1.10 3.47 -1.32
C ALA A 115 -1.03 3.73 0.20
N SER A 116 -0.75 2.74 1.00
CA SER A 116 -0.55 2.85 2.46
C SER A 116 0.70 3.65 2.80
N THR A 117 0.88 4.03 4.08
CA THR A 117 1.84 5.07 4.46
C THR A 117 3.22 4.55 4.84
N ASP A 118 4.22 5.42 4.71
CA ASP A 118 5.60 5.20 5.13
C ASP A 118 5.79 5.03 6.65
N LEU A 119 4.72 5.15 7.42
CA LEU A 119 4.75 4.90 8.87
C LEU A 119 5.00 3.43 9.21
N TYR A 120 4.61 2.50 8.34
CA TYR A 120 4.74 1.06 8.61
C TYR A 120 5.06 0.21 7.36
N VAL A 121 4.73 0.67 6.14
CA VAL A 121 4.98 -0.09 4.91
C VAL A 121 6.47 -0.43 4.71
N PRO A 122 7.44 0.47 4.98
CA PRO A 122 8.86 0.13 4.89
C PRO A 122 9.29 -0.96 5.88
N THR A 123 8.66 -1.04 7.05
CA THR A 123 8.91 -2.12 8.02
C THR A 123 8.39 -3.45 7.49
N ILE A 124 7.18 -3.48 6.90
CA ILE A 124 6.65 -4.68 6.24
C ILE A 124 7.57 -5.12 5.10
N ALA A 125 7.99 -4.19 4.24
CA ALA A 125 8.87 -4.48 3.11
C ALA A 125 10.19 -5.13 3.58
N ARG A 126 10.82 -4.56 4.60
CA ARG A 126 12.05 -5.10 5.18
C ARG A 126 11.86 -6.50 5.75
N GLU A 127 10.81 -6.74 6.53
CA GLU A 127 10.51 -8.06 7.13
C GLU A 127 10.22 -9.13 6.07
N LEU A 128 9.60 -8.76 4.95
CA LEU A 128 9.32 -9.66 3.83
C LEU A 128 10.50 -9.77 2.84
N GLY A 129 11.55 -8.97 3.02
CA GLY A 129 12.77 -9.03 2.22
C GLY A 129 12.62 -8.39 0.83
N PHE A 130 11.82 -7.33 0.72
CA PHE A 130 11.77 -6.49 -0.47
C PHE A 130 13.04 -5.63 -0.60
N ASN A 131 13.47 -5.39 -1.83
CA ASN A 131 14.63 -4.54 -2.13
C ASN A 131 14.29 -3.06 -2.06
N GLU A 132 13.06 -2.70 -2.45
CA GLU A 132 12.61 -1.32 -2.56
C GLU A 132 11.16 -1.16 -2.08
N THR A 133 10.82 0.07 -1.67
CA THR A 133 9.47 0.41 -1.20
C THR A 133 9.02 1.73 -1.81
N ILE A 134 7.85 1.74 -2.45
CA ILE A 134 7.17 2.93 -2.95
C ILE A 134 5.83 3.03 -2.22
N CYS A 135 5.68 4.03 -1.36
CA CYS A 135 4.46 4.22 -0.57
C CYS A 135 4.10 5.69 -0.40
N THR A 136 2.94 5.97 0.19
CA THR A 136 2.50 7.34 0.43
C THR A 136 3.29 7.92 1.60
N GLY A 137 4.02 9.01 1.36
CA GLY A 137 4.84 9.69 2.36
C GLY A 137 4.00 10.58 3.28
N VAL A 138 4.37 10.63 4.57
CA VAL A 138 3.73 11.45 5.58
C VAL A 138 4.74 12.41 6.23
N ARG A 139 4.33 13.67 6.39
CA ARG A 139 5.18 14.73 6.91
C ARG A 139 5.41 14.61 8.41
N TRP A 140 6.63 14.88 8.80
CA TRP A 140 7.09 15.04 10.17
C TRP A 140 7.57 16.48 10.41
N ASP A 141 7.24 17.03 11.57
CA ASP A 141 7.75 18.29 12.08
C ASP A 141 8.66 17.96 13.28
N GLY A 142 9.98 17.84 12.99
CA GLY A 142 10.94 17.31 13.95
C GLY A 142 10.64 15.85 14.35
N ASP A 143 10.44 15.61 15.65
CA ASP A 143 10.10 14.30 16.21
C ASP A 143 8.60 14.00 16.24
N ARG A 144 7.74 14.94 15.77
CA ARG A 144 6.29 14.82 15.83
C ARG A 144 5.67 14.67 14.45
N LEU A 145 4.73 13.73 14.34
CA LEU A 145 3.99 13.51 13.11
C LEU A 145 3.09 14.73 12.81
N ASN A 146 3.27 15.36 11.66
CA ASN A 146 2.37 16.38 11.15
C ASN A 146 1.08 15.76 10.60
N GLY A 147 1.23 14.71 9.80
CA GLY A 147 0.14 13.95 9.20
C GLY A 147 -0.29 14.41 7.81
N SER A 148 0.25 15.53 7.29
CA SER A 148 0.08 15.89 5.88
C SER A 148 0.84 14.94 4.97
N LEU A 149 0.33 14.72 3.76
CA LEU A 149 1.03 13.91 2.78
C LEU A 149 2.21 14.70 2.17
N THR A 150 3.34 14.04 1.99
CA THR A 150 4.54 14.59 1.32
C THR A 150 4.66 14.11 -0.12
N THR A 151 3.86 13.12 -0.50
CA THR A 151 3.74 12.61 -1.87
C THR A 151 2.27 12.56 -2.26
N PRO A 152 1.93 12.49 -3.56
CA PRO A 152 0.60 12.08 -3.98
C PRO A 152 0.22 10.72 -3.37
N ASN A 153 -1.09 10.48 -3.17
CA ASN A 153 -1.58 9.16 -2.77
C ASN A 153 -1.23 8.12 -3.86
N ARG A 154 -0.41 7.13 -3.52
CA ARG A 154 0.14 6.13 -4.47
C ARG A 154 -0.94 5.14 -4.93
N LYS A 155 -1.98 5.65 -5.63
CA LYS A 155 -3.13 4.88 -6.11
C LYS A 155 -3.48 5.24 -7.55
N GLY A 156 -4.06 4.33 -8.31
CA GLY A 156 -4.51 4.57 -9.68
C GLY A 156 -3.37 5.00 -10.62
N GLU A 157 -3.58 6.08 -11.36
CA GLU A 157 -2.60 6.61 -12.32
C GLU A 157 -1.27 7.01 -11.67
N GLU A 158 -1.30 7.46 -10.41
CA GLU A 158 -0.07 7.75 -9.69
C GLU A 158 0.79 6.49 -9.47
N LYS A 159 0.14 5.35 -9.23
CA LYS A 159 0.81 4.04 -9.14
C LYS A 159 1.43 3.65 -10.49
N ALA A 160 0.71 3.88 -11.59
CA ALA A 160 1.21 3.64 -12.94
C ALA A 160 2.42 4.55 -13.28
N ARG A 161 2.38 5.82 -12.87
CA ARG A 161 3.50 6.75 -13.01
C ARG A 161 4.74 6.27 -12.25
N CYS A 162 4.56 5.82 -11.01
CA CYS A 162 5.67 5.26 -10.21
C CYS A 162 6.23 3.99 -10.85
N PHE A 163 5.38 3.12 -11.37
CA PHE A 163 5.79 1.90 -12.06
C PHE A 163 6.60 2.20 -13.34
N THR A 164 6.19 3.21 -14.11
CA THR A 164 6.94 3.64 -15.31
C THR A 164 8.32 4.15 -14.92
N ALA A 165 8.42 5.04 -13.92
CA ALA A 165 9.70 5.54 -13.45
C ALA A 165 10.61 4.41 -12.91
N LEU A 166 10.03 3.43 -12.23
CA LEU A 166 10.76 2.25 -11.75
C LEU A 166 11.33 1.41 -12.90
N ARG A 167 10.56 1.21 -13.98
CA ARG A 167 11.03 0.50 -15.18
C ARG A 167 12.19 1.22 -15.87
N GLU A 168 12.16 2.54 -15.88
CA GLU A 168 13.26 3.37 -16.43
C GLU A 168 14.57 3.22 -15.63
N GLN A 169 14.46 2.97 -14.32
CA GLN A 169 15.60 2.70 -13.44
C GLN A 169 16.17 1.27 -13.60
N HIS A 170 15.36 0.34 -14.12
CA HIS A 170 15.73 -1.05 -14.35
C HIS A 170 15.55 -1.46 -15.82
N PRO A 171 16.31 -0.84 -16.76
CA PRO A 171 16.11 -1.07 -18.18
C PRO A 171 16.46 -2.51 -18.57
N GLY A 172 15.64 -3.09 -19.44
CA GLY A 172 15.86 -4.43 -20.00
C GLY A 172 15.38 -5.59 -19.11
N LEU A 173 14.87 -5.33 -17.91
CA LEU A 173 14.24 -6.36 -17.10
C LEU A 173 12.79 -6.60 -17.53
N ASP A 174 12.40 -7.86 -17.63
CA ASP A 174 11.00 -8.23 -17.66
C ASP A 174 10.33 -7.82 -16.33
N THR A 175 9.05 -7.46 -16.41
CA THR A 175 8.33 -6.97 -15.27
C THR A 175 7.14 -7.85 -14.91
N THR A 176 7.03 -8.20 -13.64
CA THR A 176 5.85 -8.88 -13.09
C THR A 176 5.19 -7.96 -12.05
N ALA A 177 3.87 -7.82 -12.09
CA ALA A 177 3.14 -6.96 -11.15
C ALA A 177 1.88 -7.65 -10.61
N TYR A 178 1.64 -7.49 -9.30
CA TYR A 178 0.50 -8.03 -8.57
C TYR A 178 -0.30 -6.90 -7.92
N GLY A 179 -1.63 -6.92 -8.07
CA GLY A 179 -2.55 -5.97 -7.44
C GLY A 179 -3.95 -6.55 -7.38
N ASN A 180 -4.88 -5.99 -6.59
CA ASN A 180 -6.18 -6.60 -6.31
C ASN A 180 -7.38 -5.83 -6.88
N SER A 181 -7.20 -4.57 -7.21
CA SER A 181 -8.32 -3.67 -7.48
C SER A 181 -8.31 -3.08 -8.89
N SER A 182 -9.44 -2.49 -9.29
CA SER A 182 -9.52 -1.75 -10.55
C SER A 182 -8.55 -0.56 -10.59
N THR A 183 -8.16 -0.02 -9.43
CA THR A 183 -7.17 1.08 -9.36
C THR A 183 -5.74 0.59 -9.57
N ASP A 184 -5.50 -0.72 -9.59
CA ASP A 184 -4.19 -1.30 -9.91
C ASP A 184 -4.03 -1.59 -11.41
N LEU A 185 -5.14 -1.75 -12.13
CA LEU A 185 -5.12 -2.06 -13.57
C LEU A 185 -4.22 -1.13 -14.40
N PRO A 186 -4.15 0.21 -14.12
CA PRO A 186 -3.25 1.08 -14.87
C PRO A 186 -1.79 0.65 -14.85
N HIS A 187 -1.25 0.18 -13.73
CA HIS A 187 0.14 -0.30 -13.66
C HIS A 187 0.26 -1.79 -14.04
N LEU A 188 -0.74 -2.62 -13.74
CA LEU A 188 -0.72 -4.05 -14.10
C LEU A 188 -0.63 -4.26 -15.61
N ARG A 189 -1.36 -3.45 -16.42
CA ARG A 189 -1.31 -3.52 -17.88
C ARG A 189 0.03 -3.09 -18.50
N LEU A 190 0.85 -2.33 -17.74
CA LEU A 190 2.17 -1.89 -18.17
C LEU A 190 3.26 -2.94 -17.91
N ALA A 191 2.98 -3.93 -17.06
CA ALA A 191 3.90 -5.02 -16.77
C ALA A 191 3.94 -6.02 -17.93
N THR A 192 5.08 -6.71 -18.09
CA THR A 192 5.20 -7.86 -18.99
C THR A 192 4.21 -8.96 -18.58
N HIS A 193 4.08 -9.16 -17.25
CA HIS A 193 3.15 -10.10 -16.63
C HIS A 193 2.37 -9.41 -15.52
N GLY A 194 1.13 -8.97 -15.82
CA GLY A 194 0.23 -8.36 -14.84
C GLY A 194 -0.77 -9.37 -14.27
N PHE A 195 -0.93 -9.39 -12.95
CA PHE A 195 -1.82 -10.30 -12.24
C PHE A 195 -2.78 -9.52 -11.34
N LEU A 196 -4.09 -9.67 -11.61
CA LEU A 196 -5.15 -9.22 -10.71
C LEU A 196 -5.46 -10.32 -9.71
N VAL A 197 -5.09 -10.10 -8.45
CA VAL A 197 -5.26 -11.05 -7.33
C VAL A 197 -6.60 -10.80 -6.66
N ASN A 198 -7.42 -11.84 -6.48
CA ASN A 198 -8.69 -11.78 -5.74
C ASN A 198 -9.61 -10.61 -6.14
N GLY A 199 -9.50 -10.13 -7.38
CA GLY A 199 -10.26 -8.98 -7.86
C GLY A 199 -11.76 -9.22 -7.84
N SER A 200 -12.54 -8.16 -7.58
CA SER A 200 -14.00 -8.19 -7.72
C SER A 200 -14.41 -8.53 -9.16
N GLU A 201 -15.63 -9.01 -9.36
CA GLU A 201 -16.13 -9.39 -10.71
C GLU A 201 -16.03 -8.22 -11.71
N LYS A 202 -16.28 -6.98 -11.24
CA LYS A 202 -16.10 -5.78 -12.05
C LYS A 202 -14.62 -5.58 -12.45
N ALA A 203 -13.70 -5.75 -11.50
CA ALA A 203 -12.26 -5.60 -11.76
C ALA A 203 -11.75 -6.72 -12.69
N ARG A 204 -12.21 -7.97 -12.51
CA ARG A 204 -11.87 -9.11 -13.37
C ARG A 204 -12.33 -8.91 -14.82
N ARG A 205 -13.52 -8.32 -15.02
CA ARG A 205 -14.00 -8.00 -16.37
C ARG A 205 -13.08 -6.98 -17.05
N ALA A 206 -12.76 -5.88 -16.36
CA ALA A 206 -11.86 -4.88 -16.89
C ALA A 206 -10.42 -5.43 -17.10
N ALA A 207 -9.93 -6.30 -16.22
CA ALA A 207 -8.64 -6.96 -16.36
C ALA A 207 -8.56 -7.79 -17.65
N ARG A 208 -9.60 -8.58 -17.95
CA ARG A 208 -9.67 -9.39 -19.19
C ARG A 208 -9.61 -8.51 -20.46
N GLU A 209 -10.31 -7.38 -20.45
CA GLU A 209 -10.27 -6.42 -21.57
C GLU A 209 -8.87 -5.81 -21.78
N LEU A 210 -8.07 -5.73 -20.72
CA LEU A 210 -6.71 -5.19 -20.73
C LEU A 210 -5.61 -6.25 -20.88
N GLY A 211 -5.97 -7.53 -21.04
CA GLY A 211 -5.01 -8.63 -21.13
C GLY A 211 -4.30 -8.95 -19.79
N VAL A 212 -4.83 -8.49 -18.65
CA VAL A 212 -4.30 -8.77 -17.32
C VAL A 212 -4.85 -10.10 -16.81
N ALA A 213 -3.98 -11.00 -16.39
CA ALA A 213 -4.37 -12.30 -15.85
C ALA A 213 -5.04 -12.16 -14.47
N CYS A 214 -6.04 -13.02 -14.20
CA CYS A 214 -6.73 -13.05 -12.90
C CYS A 214 -6.34 -14.32 -12.14
N VAL A 215 -5.97 -14.16 -10.86
CA VAL A 215 -5.57 -15.27 -9.98
C VAL A 215 -6.30 -15.18 -8.64
N ASP A 216 -6.51 -16.31 -8.00
CA ASP A 216 -7.09 -16.39 -6.66
C ASP A 216 -6.06 -16.91 -5.67
N TRP A 217 -5.86 -16.15 -4.59
CA TRP A 217 -4.98 -16.47 -3.48
C TRP A 217 -5.76 -16.74 -2.20
N THR A 218 -5.28 -17.67 -1.40
CA THR A 218 -5.91 -18.14 -0.15
C THR A 218 -5.00 -17.93 1.06
#